data_06535de35350ace1746ef9237fee6e54
#
_entry.id   06535de35350ace1746ef9237fee6e54
#
_cell.length_a   1.000
_cell.length_b   1.000
_cell.length_c   1.000
_cell.angle_alpha   90.00
_cell.angle_beta   90.00
_cell.angle_gamma   90.00
#
_symmetry.space_group_name_H-M   'P 1'
#
loop_
_entity.id
_entity.type
_entity.pdbx_description
1 polymer ?
#
loop_
_entity_poly.entity_id
_entity_poly.type
_entity_poly.pdbx_seq_one_letter_code
_entity_poly.pdbx_strand_id
1 'polypeptide(L)'
;FAIIVASCTPKQEEKLIALSFDDGPNETTTAEVLDLLQEHDIPASFFVIGQFINESTARQMTRAISLGCEVQNHSLTHTMMTQLSPEEVAEEVRKTDELIEKYTGTKPWLFRPPFINHNESMHQTIGHTFICGVGCEDWIPERTAQERYDILINTLKDGDIVLLHDLQGNDNTVEALKMLIPEMKKQGYTFVTVTELYKRKGVSPDPHNGVIYSNVLQ
;
A
#
# COMPACT_ATOMS: atom_id res chain seq x y z
N PHE A 1 -7.80 23.71 -51.07
CA PHE A 1 -7.21 23.65 -49.71
C PHE A 1 -8.18 22.92 -48.81
N ALA A 2 -7.85 21.67 -48.42
CA ALA A 2 -8.61 20.93 -47.42
C ALA A 2 -8.08 21.25 -46.04
N ILE A 3 -8.93 21.80 -45.19
CA ILE A 3 -8.61 22.05 -43.77
C ILE A 3 -8.81 20.71 -43.07
N ILE A 4 -7.71 20.07 -42.64
CA ILE A 4 -7.74 18.91 -41.74
C ILE A 4 -7.99 19.46 -40.33
N VAL A 5 -9.23 19.35 -39.86
CA VAL A 5 -9.56 19.61 -38.46
C VAL A 5 -9.11 18.38 -37.65
N ALA A 6 -7.96 18.49 -36.97
CA ALA A 6 -7.54 17.48 -36.03
C ALA A 6 -8.54 17.46 -34.85
N SER A 7 -9.35 16.42 -34.81
CA SER A 7 -10.24 16.16 -33.64
C SER A 7 -9.38 15.83 -32.44
N CYS A 8 -9.13 16.79 -31.55
CA CYS A 8 -8.60 16.56 -30.23
C CYS A 8 -9.72 15.95 -29.38
N THR A 9 -9.87 14.64 -29.39
CA THR A 9 -10.64 13.95 -28.32
C THR A 9 -9.95 14.24 -27.01
N PRO A 10 -10.65 14.75 -25.99
CA PRO A 10 -10.05 14.93 -24.67
C PRO A 10 -9.58 13.55 -24.17
N LYS A 11 -8.29 13.44 -23.84
CA LYS A 11 -7.73 12.23 -23.22
C LYS A 11 -8.50 12.00 -21.94
N GLN A 12 -9.32 10.95 -21.88
CA GLN A 12 -10.03 10.58 -20.65
C GLN A 12 -8.99 10.40 -19.56
N GLU A 13 -9.11 11.14 -18.46
CA GLU A 13 -8.20 11.00 -17.35
C GLU A 13 -8.22 9.55 -16.85
N GLU A 14 -7.06 8.98 -16.75
CA GLU A 14 -6.89 7.59 -16.32
C GLU A 14 -7.21 7.47 -14.83
N LYS A 15 -8.17 6.61 -14.48
CA LYS A 15 -8.49 6.29 -13.10
C LYS A 15 -7.43 5.36 -12.53
N LEU A 16 -6.71 5.82 -11.52
CA LEU A 16 -5.65 5.06 -10.86
C LEU A 16 -6.01 4.74 -9.44
N ILE A 17 -5.61 3.55 -8.98
CA ILE A 17 -5.77 3.11 -7.61
C ILE A 17 -4.59 2.26 -7.17
N ALA A 18 -4.17 2.36 -5.90
CA ALA A 18 -3.12 1.55 -5.34
C ALA A 18 -3.65 0.65 -4.23
N LEU A 19 -3.62 -0.68 -4.43
CA LEU A 19 -3.81 -1.62 -3.32
C LEU A 19 -2.59 -1.58 -2.41
N SER A 20 -2.81 -1.56 -1.10
CA SER A 20 -1.73 -1.67 -0.14
C SER A 20 -2.11 -2.56 1.03
N PHE A 21 -1.12 -3.29 1.57
CA PHE A 21 -1.30 -4.32 2.58
C PHE A 21 -0.35 -4.12 3.73
N ASP A 22 -0.86 -4.20 4.96
CA ASP A 22 -0.11 -4.08 6.20
C ASP A 22 0.05 -5.44 6.90
N ASP A 23 1.00 -5.50 7.85
CA ASP A 23 1.22 -6.59 8.79
C ASP A 23 1.86 -7.87 8.23
N GLY A 24 2.21 -7.88 6.93
CA GLY A 24 3.09 -8.92 6.38
C GLY A 24 4.58 -8.72 6.78
N PRO A 25 5.49 -9.56 6.26
CA PRO A 25 5.26 -10.69 5.39
C PRO A 25 4.95 -11.99 6.15
N ASN A 26 4.14 -12.87 5.57
CA ASN A 26 3.93 -14.23 6.07
C ASN A 26 3.84 -15.24 4.90
N GLU A 27 3.87 -16.55 5.22
CA GLU A 27 3.91 -17.62 4.22
C GLU A 27 2.51 -18.05 3.72
N THR A 28 1.44 -17.53 4.27
CA THR A 28 0.05 -17.87 3.97
C THR A 28 -0.65 -16.72 3.24
N THR A 29 -1.27 -15.81 3.95
CA THR A 29 -2.08 -14.74 3.39
C THR A 29 -1.30 -13.82 2.44
N THR A 30 -0.02 -13.47 2.76
CA THR A 30 0.83 -12.73 1.82
C THR A 30 1.02 -13.51 0.51
N ALA A 31 1.24 -14.84 0.60
CA ALA A 31 1.39 -15.68 -0.60
C ALA A 31 0.11 -15.73 -1.43
N GLU A 32 -1.06 -15.88 -0.79
CA GLU A 32 -2.38 -15.91 -1.46
C GLU A 32 -2.70 -14.56 -2.13
N VAL A 33 -2.39 -13.44 -1.47
CA VAL A 33 -2.51 -12.10 -2.08
C VAL A 33 -1.63 -12.01 -3.32
N LEU A 34 -0.36 -12.45 -3.24
CA LEU A 34 0.54 -12.43 -4.39
C LEU A 34 0.09 -13.35 -5.53
N ASP A 35 -0.54 -14.51 -5.24
CA ASP A 35 -1.15 -15.37 -6.26
C ASP A 35 -2.25 -14.63 -7.01
N LEU A 36 -3.13 -13.93 -6.29
CA LEU A 36 -4.22 -13.17 -6.87
C LEU A 36 -3.72 -11.96 -7.69
N LEU A 37 -2.72 -11.23 -7.19
CA LEU A 37 -2.10 -10.13 -7.93
C LEU A 37 -1.47 -10.62 -9.24
N GLN A 38 -0.80 -11.78 -9.20
CA GLN A 38 -0.22 -12.43 -10.39
C GLN A 38 -1.28 -12.88 -11.37
N GLU A 39 -2.38 -13.49 -10.90
CA GLU A 39 -3.51 -13.91 -11.75
C GLU A 39 -4.11 -12.73 -12.53
N HIS A 40 -4.21 -11.60 -11.87
CA HIS A 40 -4.79 -10.40 -12.45
C HIS A 40 -3.80 -9.48 -13.14
N ASP A 41 -2.49 -9.79 -13.14
CA ASP A 41 -1.41 -8.95 -13.69
C ASP A 41 -1.51 -7.50 -13.18
N ILE A 42 -1.52 -7.34 -11.85
CA ILE A 42 -1.56 -6.05 -11.17
C ILE A 42 -0.52 -5.98 -10.04
N PRO A 43 0.13 -4.82 -9.86
CA PRO A 43 1.02 -4.58 -8.73
C PRO A 43 0.25 -4.09 -7.49
N ALA A 44 0.93 -4.14 -6.34
CA ALA A 44 0.49 -3.57 -5.07
C ALA A 44 1.67 -3.08 -4.23
N SER A 45 1.39 -2.46 -3.08
CA SER A 45 2.39 -1.99 -2.12
C SER A 45 2.22 -2.72 -0.79
N PHE A 46 3.31 -3.28 -0.25
CA PHE A 46 3.29 -4.03 1.01
C PHE A 46 4.05 -3.25 2.08
N PHE A 47 3.36 -2.85 3.15
CA PHE A 47 3.94 -2.21 4.33
C PHE A 47 4.23 -3.29 5.39
N VAL A 48 5.49 -3.70 5.46
CA VAL A 48 5.89 -4.88 6.22
C VAL A 48 6.41 -4.55 7.61
N ILE A 49 6.11 -5.43 8.57
CA ILE A 49 6.64 -5.36 9.94
C ILE A 49 8.01 -6.04 9.98
N GLY A 50 9.05 -5.30 10.36
CA GLY A 50 10.43 -5.76 10.32
C GLY A 50 10.69 -7.06 11.09
N GLN A 51 10.11 -7.23 12.28
CA GLN A 51 10.29 -8.45 13.08
C GLN A 51 9.75 -9.73 12.41
N PHE A 52 8.89 -9.62 11.40
CA PHE A 52 8.39 -10.77 10.66
C PHE A 52 9.26 -11.12 9.45
N ILE A 53 10.26 -10.28 9.14
CA ILE A 53 11.18 -10.53 8.04
C ILE A 53 12.26 -11.52 8.48
N ASN A 54 12.26 -12.69 7.90
CA ASN A 54 13.29 -13.73 8.04
C ASN A 54 13.52 -14.42 6.68
N GLU A 55 14.42 -15.39 6.60
CA GLU A 55 14.76 -16.05 5.33
C GLU A 55 13.57 -16.70 4.62
N SER A 56 12.59 -17.21 5.37
CA SER A 56 11.40 -17.83 4.82
C SER A 56 10.43 -16.80 4.26
N THR A 57 10.03 -15.82 5.09
CA THR A 57 9.05 -14.81 4.73
C THR A 57 9.58 -13.79 3.71
N ALA A 58 10.89 -13.54 3.72
CA ALA A 58 11.55 -12.68 2.72
C ALA A 58 11.40 -13.19 1.27
N ARG A 59 11.12 -14.49 1.08
CA ARG A 59 10.80 -15.03 -0.26
C ARG A 59 9.54 -14.40 -0.83
N GLN A 60 8.55 -14.10 0.01
CA GLN A 60 7.34 -13.40 -0.45
C GLN A 60 7.65 -11.95 -0.83
N MET A 61 8.53 -11.27 -0.11
CA MET A 61 8.99 -9.92 -0.48
C MET A 61 9.73 -9.94 -1.83
N THR A 62 10.64 -10.88 -2.04
CA THR A 62 11.36 -11.03 -3.31
C THR A 62 10.40 -11.37 -4.46
N ARG A 63 9.39 -12.22 -4.20
CA ARG A 63 8.33 -12.52 -5.15
C ARG A 63 7.52 -11.27 -5.47
N ALA A 64 7.12 -10.48 -4.47
CA ALA A 64 6.40 -9.22 -4.67
C ALA A 64 7.16 -8.28 -5.64
N ILE A 65 8.47 -8.08 -5.41
CA ILE A 65 9.30 -7.28 -6.31
C ILE A 65 9.30 -7.84 -7.74
N SER A 66 9.40 -9.17 -7.91
CA SER A 66 9.38 -9.80 -9.24
C SER A 66 8.06 -9.64 -9.99
N LEU A 67 6.96 -9.41 -9.28
CA LEU A 67 5.63 -9.12 -9.83
C LEU A 67 5.38 -7.61 -10.04
N GLY A 68 6.40 -6.75 -9.87
CA GLY A 68 6.25 -5.30 -10.02
C GLY A 68 5.62 -4.60 -8.82
N CYS A 69 5.44 -5.30 -7.70
CA CYS A 69 5.01 -4.71 -6.44
C CYS A 69 6.16 -3.94 -5.77
N GLU A 70 5.85 -3.17 -4.74
CA GLU A 70 6.84 -2.54 -3.87
C GLU A 70 6.68 -2.98 -2.43
N VAL A 71 7.79 -2.93 -1.67
CA VAL A 71 7.82 -3.23 -0.24
C VAL A 71 8.25 -1.99 0.52
N GLN A 72 7.46 -1.58 1.50
CA GLN A 72 7.57 -0.35 2.25
C GLN A 72 7.55 -0.62 3.76
N ASN A 73 7.75 0.38 4.60
CA ASN A 73 8.02 0.24 6.02
C ASN A 73 6.75 0.39 6.88
N HIS A 74 6.51 -0.61 7.78
CA HIS A 74 5.45 -0.57 8.79
C HIS A 74 6.00 -0.73 10.22
N SER A 75 7.16 -0.12 10.53
CA SER A 75 7.94 -0.26 11.75
C SER A 75 8.56 -1.64 11.97
N LEU A 76 9.40 -1.75 13.00
CA LEU A 76 10.05 -3.02 13.37
C LEU A 76 9.12 -3.93 14.16
N THR A 77 8.47 -3.39 15.19
CA THR A 77 7.76 -4.18 16.22
C THR A 77 6.24 -3.96 16.23
N HIS A 78 5.72 -3.06 15.38
CA HIS A 78 4.31 -2.64 15.38
C HIS A 78 3.85 -2.08 16.74
N THR A 79 4.74 -1.38 17.45
CA THR A 79 4.40 -0.74 18.74
C THR A 79 3.72 0.62 18.52
N MET A 80 3.11 1.18 19.58
CA MET A 80 2.53 2.52 19.57
C MET A 80 3.66 3.58 19.55
N MET A 81 4.14 3.93 18.37
CA MET A 81 5.34 4.76 18.16
C MET A 81 5.21 6.19 18.69
N THR A 82 4.00 6.70 18.87
CA THR A 82 3.78 8.02 19.50
C THR A 82 4.18 8.08 20.99
N GLN A 83 4.47 6.93 21.60
CA GLN A 83 4.92 6.82 23.00
C GLN A 83 6.45 6.65 23.11
N LEU A 84 7.15 6.53 21.97
CA LEU A 84 8.59 6.34 21.90
C LEU A 84 9.34 7.68 21.86
N SER A 85 10.61 7.66 22.29
CA SER A 85 11.53 8.76 22.05
C SER A 85 11.87 8.88 20.55
N PRO A 86 12.36 10.04 20.09
CA PRO A 86 12.79 10.20 18.68
C PRO A 86 13.85 9.18 18.28
N GLU A 87 14.77 8.82 19.17
CA GLU A 87 15.81 7.82 18.91
C GLU A 87 15.23 6.42 18.72
N GLU A 88 14.25 6.03 19.55
CA GLU A 88 13.55 4.76 19.42
C GLU A 88 12.71 4.72 18.12
N VAL A 89 12.02 5.82 17.78
CA VAL A 89 11.31 5.95 16.52
C VAL A 89 12.25 5.77 15.33
N ALA A 90 13.40 6.44 15.32
CA ALA A 90 14.38 6.30 14.26
C ALA A 90 14.89 4.86 14.13
N GLU A 91 15.07 4.15 15.25
CA GLU A 91 15.54 2.76 15.26
C GLU A 91 14.49 1.78 14.72
N GLU A 92 13.21 1.96 15.07
CA GLU A 92 12.08 1.17 14.52
C GLU A 92 12.04 1.24 12.99
N VAL A 93 12.24 2.44 12.43
CA VAL A 93 12.20 2.64 10.98
C VAL A 93 13.50 2.13 10.32
N ARG A 94 14.67 2.53 10.84
CA ARG A 94 15.97 2.19 10.27
C ARG A 94 16.19 0.68 10.16
N LYS A 95 15.90 -0.07 11.22
CA LYS A 95 16.09 -1.54 11.21
C LYS A 95 15.19 -2.22 10.18
N THR A 96 13.98 -1.76 10.03
CA THR A 96 13.05 -2.29 9.04
C THR A 96 13.50 -1.95 7.63
N ASP A 97 13.96 -0.71 7.39
CA ASP A 97 14.52 -0.30 6.09
C ASP A 97 15.71 -1.18 5.70
N GLU A 98 16.63 -1.42 6.62
CA GLU A 98 17.81 -2.27 6.39
C GLU A 98 17.43 -3.71 6.03
N LEU A 99 16.41 -4.26 6.70
CA LEU A 99 15.90 -5.59 6.37
C LEU A 99 15.21 -5.63 5.02
N ILE A 100 14.39 -4.64 4.67
CA ILE A 100 13.76 -4.54 3.36
C ILE A 100 14.82 -4.42 2.27
N GLU A 101 15.76 -3.48 2.41
CA GLU A 101 16.84 -3.28 1.43
C GLU A 101 17.71 -4.53 1.24
N LYS A 102 18.03 -5.22 2.34
CA LYS A 102 18.80 -6.48 2.32
C LYS A 102 18.17 -7.54 1.42
N TYR A 103 16.85 -7.72 1.50
CA TYR A 103 16.18 -8.82 0.80
C TYR A 103 15.57 -8.42 -0.55
N THR A 104 15.25 -7.14 -0.75
CA THR A 104 14.62 -6.66 -1.99
C THR A 104 15.57 -5.89 -2.90
N GLY A 105 16.67 -5.38 -2.36
CA GLY A 105 17.59 -4.48 -3.08
C GLY A 105 17.00 -3.07 -3.29
N THR A 106 15.83 -2.76 -2.73
CA THR A 106 15.16 -1.46 -2.84
C THR A 106 15.03 -0.80 -1.48
N LYS A 107 15.30 0.50 -1.42
CA LYS A 107 15.17 1.27 -0.19
C LYS A 107 13.75 1.82 -0.07
N PRO A 108 13.04 1.58 1.07
CA PRO A 108 11.74 2.17 1.32
C PRO A 108 11.81 3.70 1.40
N TRP A 109 10.72 4.37 1.03
CA TRP A 109 10.57 5.81 1.19
C TRP A 109 9.16 6.21 1.65
N LEU A 110 8.26 5.22 1.76
CA LEU A 110 6.94 5.34 2.34
C LEU A 110 6.91 4.65 3.70
N PHE A 111 6.17 5.24 4.61
CA PHE A 111 5.99 4.72 5.96
C PHE A 111 4.51 4.73 6.32
N ARG A 112 3.99 3.60 6.79
CA ARG A 112 2.67 3.57 7.40
C ARG A 112 2.83 3.37 8.90
N PRO A 113 2.40 4.35 9.73
CA PRO A 113 2.53 4.22 11.17
C PRO A 113 1.58 3.16 11.70
N PRO A 114 2.01 2.29 12.65
CA PRO A 114 1.12 1.37 13.34
C PRO A 114 -0.11 2.08 13.91
N PHE A 115 -1.28 1.45 13.77
CA PHE A 115 -2.58 1.98 14.21
C PHE A 115 -2.97 3.32 13.55
N ILE A 116 -2.30 3.71 12.47
CA ILE A 116 -2.40 5.04 11.83
C ILE A 116 -2.16 6.18 12.84
N ASN A 117 -1.43 5.90 13.91
CA ASN A 117 -1.17 6.84 14.98
C ASN A 117 0.18 7.53 14.75
N HIS A 118 0.17 8.85 14.64
CA HIS A 118 1.36 9.66 14.36
C HIS A 118 1.33 10.98 15.12
N ASN A 119 2.48 11.61 15.26
CA ASN A 119 2.62 12.93 15.86
C ASN A 119 3.72 13.75 15.15
N GLU A 120 3.85 15.01 15.52
CA GLU A 120 4.83 15.93 14.91
C GLU A 120 6.27 15.43 15.07
N SER A 121 6.62 14.86 16.23
CA SER A 121 7.96 14.31 16.50
C SER A 121 8.31 13.20 15.49
N MET A 122 7.35 12.31 15.18
CA MET A 122 7.56 11.26 14.17
C MET A 122 7.81 11.85 12.78
N HIS A 123 7.03 12.86 12.35
CA HIS A 123 7.25 13.54 11.06
C HIS A 123 8.59 14.26 10.98
N GLN A 124 9.11 14.76 12.09
CA GLN A 124 10.44 15.39 12.14
C GLN A 124 11.57 14.36 12.12
N THR A 125 11.33 13.15 12.68
CA THR A 125 12.34 12.10 12.84
C THR A 125 12.42 11.19 11.62
N ILE A 126 11.26 10.84 11.02
CA ILE A 126 11.14 9.88 9.93
C ILE A 126 11.21 10.63 8.59
N GLY A 127 12.21 10.32 7.79
CA GLY A 127 12.39 10.92 6.46
C GLY A 127 11.55 10.27 5.35
N HIS A 128 10.47 9.56 5.69
CA HIS A 128 9.57 8.90 4.76
C HIS A 128 8.24 9.63 4.65
N THR A 129 7.58 9.51 3.50
CA THR A 129 6.21 10.00 3.34
C THR A 129 5.23 9.12 4.11
N PHE A 130 4.38 9.74 4.92
CA PHE A 130 3.40 9.05 5.74
C PHE A 130 2.16 8.67 4.95
N ILE A 131 1.79 7.39 4.99
CA ILE A 131 0.67 6.82 4.25
C ILE A 131 -0.39 6.28 5.22
N CYS A 132 -1.64 6.67 4.99
CA CYS A 132 -2.82 6.03 5.54
C CYS A 132 -3.46 5.13 4.47
N GLY A 133 -4.67 5.43 4.11
CA GLY A 133 -5.43 4.75 3.06
C GLY A 133 -6.92 4.78 3.34
N VAL A 134 -7.69 4.38 2.35
CA VAL A 134 -9.13 4.15 2.45
C VAL A 134 -9.35 2.65 2.67
N GLY A 135 -9.88 2.27 3.82
CA GLY A 135 -10.05 0.87 4.22
C GLY A 135 -11.50 0.47 4.45
N CYS A 136 -11.68 -0.79 4.83
CA CYS A 136 -12.96 -1.37 5.20
C CYS A 136 -12.93 -2.06 6.57
N GLU A 137 -11.96 -1.69 7.42
CA GLU A 137 -11.74 -2.31 8.73
C GLU A 137 -11.58 -3.85 8.63
N ASP A 138 -10.79 -4.29 7.66
CA ASP A 138 -10.59 -5.70 7.35
C ASP A 138 -9.76 -6.46 8.40
N TRP A 139 -9.23 -5.76 9.41
CA TRP A 139 -8.64 -6.36 10.62
C TRP A 139 -9.70 -6.89 11.61
N ILE A 140 -11.00 -6.56 11.42
CA ILE A 140 -12.10 -7.10 12.24
C ILE A 140 -12.46 -8.48 11.70
N PRO A 141 -12.22 -9.59 12.47
CA PRO A 141 -12.42 -10.95 11.96
C PRO A 141 -13.86 -11.27 11.55
N GLU A 142 -14.83 -10.66 12.25
CA GLU A 142 -16.27 -10.88 12.03
C GLU A 142 -16.77 -10.23 10.73
N ARG A 143 -16.03 -9.26 10.18
CA ARG A 143 -16.40 -8.59 8.94
C ARG A 143 -16.18 -9.52 7.76
N THR A 144 -17.28 -9.91 7.13
CA THR A 144 -17.29 -10.85 6.01
C THR A 144 -16.61 -10.30 4.76
N ALA A 145 -16.21 -11.17 3.86
CA ALA A 145 -15.66 -10.77 2.55
C ALA A 145 -16.64 -9.89 1.75
N GLN A 146 -17.94 -10.19 1.80
CA GLN A 146 -18.96 -9.39 1.12
C GLN A 146 -19.06 -7.97 1.70
N GLU A 147 -19.06 -7.81 3.03
CA GLU A 147 -19.09 -6.49 3.67
C GLU A 147 -17.86 -5.67 3.33
N ARG A 148 -16.64 -6.30 3.31
CA ARG A 148 -15.40 -5.65 2.89
C ARG A 148 -15.50 -5.15 1.45
N TYR A 149 -15.96 -6.02 0.54
CA TYR A 149 -16.20 -5.67 -0.86
C TYR A 149 -17.19 -4.51 -0.99
N ASP A 150 -18.35 -4.60 -0.35
CA ASP A 150 -19.42 -3.59 -0.45
C ASP A 150 -18.95 -2.21 0.04
N ILE A 151 -18.17 -2.16 1.12
CA ILE A 151 -17.59 -0.92 1.61
C ILE A 151 -16.62 -0.34 0.59
N LEU A 152 -15.67 -1.14 0.12
CA LEU A 152 -14.62 -0.69 -0.80
C LEU A 152 -15.21 -0.21 -2.13
N ILE A 153 -16.07 -1.01 -2.77
CA ILE A 153 -16.61 -0.67 -4.09
C ILE A 153 -17.46 0.61 -4.08
N ASN A 154 -18.08 0.95 -2.95
CA ASN A 154 -18.91 2.15 -2.80
C ASN A 154 -18.11 3.37 -2.30
N THR A 155 -16.87 3.20 -1.84
CA THR A 155 -16.08 4.27 -1.22
C THR A 155 -14.92 4.71 -2.10
N LEU A 156 -14.28 3.76 -2.79
CA LEU A 156 -13.05 4.00 -3.53
C LEU A 156 -13.25 4.90 -4.76
N LYS A 157 -12.29 5.79 -4.96
CA LYS A 157 -12.25 6.74 -6.07
C LYS A 157 -10.83 6.89 -6.64
N ASP A 158 -10.72 7.60 -7.72
CA ASP A 158 -9.45 7.89 -8.39
C ASP A 158 -8.44 8.56 -7.44
N GLY A 159 -7.22 8.05 -7.45
CA GLY A 159 -6.13 8.54 -6.60
C GLY A 159 -6.08 7.93 -5.19
N ASP A 160 -7.02 7.04 -4.82
CA ASP A 160 -7.02 6.41 -3.50
C ASP A 160 -5.91 5.37 -3.34
N ILE A 161 -5.38 5.35 -2.13
CA ILE A 161 -4.55 4.29 -1.59
C ILE A 161 -5.48 3.40 -0.75
N VAL A 162 -5.63 2.13 -1.14
CA VAL A 162 -6.50 1.18 -0.43
C VAL A 162 -5.73 0.56 0.73
N LEU A 163 -6.24 0.73 1.95
CA LEU A 163 -5.65 0.14 3.16
C LEU A 163 -6.31 -1.18 3.47
N LEU A 164 -5.55 -2.25 3.36
CA LEU A 164 -5.91 -3.62 3.71
C LEU A 164 -4.79 -4.26 4.54
N HIS A 165 -5.03 -5.48 5.00
CA HIS A 165 -4.06 -6.23 5.80
C HIS A 165 -3.87 -7.64 5.21
N ASP A 166 -2.62 -8.00 4.96
CA ASP A 166 -2.24 -9.38 4.61
C ASP A 166 -1.75 -10.17 5.84
N LEU A 167 -2.18 -9.75 7.04
CA LEU A 167 -1.89 -10.48 8.27
C LEU A 167 -2.32 -11.94 8.17
N GLN A 168 -1.60 -12.82 8.83
CA GLN A 168 -1.83 -14.26 8.75
C GLN A 168 -3.26 -14.65 9.14
N GLY A 169 -3.95 -15.38 8.26
CA GLY A 169 -5.33 -15.86 8.46
C GLY A 169 -6.43 -14.86 8.08
N ASN A 170 -6.08 -13.76 7.40
CA ASN A 170 -7.08 -12.78 6.94
C ASN A 170 -7.73 -13.19 5.59
N ASP A 171 -8.25 -14.41 5.53
CA ASP A 171 -8.80 -15.04 4.32
C ASP A 171 -9.97 -14.23 3.73
N ASN A 172 -10.78 -13.57 4.58
CA ASN A 172 -11.87 -12.72 4.13
C ASN A 172 -11.39 -11.52 3.27
N THR A 173 -10.17 -11.01 3.47
CA THR A 173 -9.59 -9.99 2.60
C THR A 173 -9.26 -10.56 1.23
N VAL A 174 -8.68 -11.76 1.18
CA VAL A 174 -8.38 -12.45 -0.09
C VAL A 174 -9.68 -12.69 -0.89
N GLU A 175 -10.74 -13.19 -0.22
CA GLU A 175 -12.03 -13.39 -0.87
C GLU A 175 -12.70 -12.08 -1.33
N ALA A 176 -12.58 -11.00 -0.56
CA ALA A 176 -13.08 -9.69 -0.97
C ALA A 176 -12.33 -9.16 -2.21
N LEU A 177 -11.01 -9.37 -2.29
CA LEU A 177 -10.19 -8.97 -3.44
C LEU A 177 -10.57 -9.72 -4.72
N LYS A 178 -10.94 -11.00 -4.65
CA LYS A 178 -11.42 -11.79 -5.80
C LYS A 178 -12.66 -11.15 -6.45
N MET A 179 -13.48 -10.46 -5.67
CA MET A 179 -14.65 -9.72 -6.18
C MET A 179 -14.27 -8.29 -6.61
N LEU A 180 -13.44 -7.62 -5.82
CA LEU A 180 -13.11 -6.20 -6.00
C LEU A 180 -12.28 -5.95 -7.27
N ILE A 181 -11.21 -6.72 -7.48
CA ILE A 181 -10.26 -6.47 -8.58
C ILE A 181 -10.95 -6.51 -9.95
N PRO A 182 -11.73 -7.57 -10.31
CA PRO A 182 -12.41 -7.60 -11.60
C PRO A 182 -13.41 -6.45 -11.77
N GLU A 183 -14.16 -6.09 -10.73
CA GLU A 183 -15.16 -5.03 -10.82
C GLU A 183 -14.50 -3.65 -10.97
N MET A 184 -13.42 -3.36 -10.26
CA MET A 184 -12.67 -2.10 -10.41
C MET A 184 -12.05 -1.99 -11.81
N LYS A 185 -11.50 -3.08 -12.37
CA LYS A 185 -11.02 -3.12 -13.76
C LYS A 185 -12.14 -2.81 -14.75
N LYS A 186 -13.32 -3.39 -14.57
CA LYS A 186 -14.51 -3.15 -15.39
C LYS A 186 -14.96 -1.68 -15.33
N GLN A 187 -14.80 -1.03 -14.16
CA GLN A 187 -15.07 0.41 -13.96
C GLN A 187 -13.97 1.31 -14.56
N GLY A 188 -12.95 0.75 -15.19
CA GLY A 188 -11.86 1.46 -15.85
C GLY A 188 -10.72 1.90 -14.97
N TYR A 189 -10.57 1.30 -13.79
CA TYR A 189 -9.41 1.54 -12.93
C TYR A 189 -8.18 0.75 -13.39
N THR A 190 -7.04 1.42 -13.35
CA THR A 190 -5.71 0.80 -13.48
C THR A 190 -5.07 0.71 -12.11
N PHE A 191 -4.64 -0.48 -11.74
CA PHE A 191 -3.94 -0.72 -10.48
C PHE A 191 -2.46 -0.41 -10.64
N VAL A 192 -1.91 0.33 -9.68
CA VAL A 192 -0.50 0.73 -9.63
C VAL A 192 0.03 0.61 -8.20
N THR A 193 1.35 0.69 -8.01
CA THR A 193 1.92 0.86 -6.67
C THR A 193 1.66 2.28 -6.15
N VAL A 194 1.79 2.52 -4.84
CA VAL A 194 1.66 3.87 -4.27
C VAL A 194 2.70 4.82 -4.88
N THR A 195 3.93 4.35 -5.06
CA THR A 195 4.98 5.12 -5.74
C THR A 195 4.59 5.52 -7.16
N GLU A 196 4.08 4.58 -7.95
CA GLU A 196 3.66 4.87 -9.33
C GLU A 196 2.40 5.73 -9.37
N LEU A 197 1.51 5.61 -8.37
CA LEU A 197 0.33 6.46 -8.23
C LEU A 197 0.73 7.94 -8.06
N TYR A 198 1.65 8.25 -7.14
CA TYR A 198 2.20 9.60 -6.98
C TYR A 198 2.82 10.12 -8.29
N LYS A 199 3.66 9.30 -8.91
CA LYS A 199 4.36 9.66 -10.15
C LYS A 199 3.38 9.95 -11.29
N ARG A 200 2.39 9.09 -11.52
CA ARG A 200 1.42 9.23 -12.63
C ARG A 200 0.43 10.37 -12.41
N LYS A 201 0.10 10.68 -11.14
CA LYS A 201 -0.71 11.86 -10.79
C LYS A 201 0.11 13.15 -10.70
N GLY A 202 1.44 13.09 -10.88
CA GLY A 202 2.32 14.26 -10.87
C GLY A 202 2.45 14.93 -9.50
N VAL A 203 2.27 14.15 -8.42
CA VAL A 203 2.36 14.62 -7.04
C VAL A 203 3.71 14.24 -6.45
N SER A 204 4.37 15.18 -5.80
CA SER A 204 5.61 14.96 -5.04
C SER A 204 5.34 15.28 -3.58
N PRO A 205 5.07 14.27 -2.75
CA PRO A 205 4.76 14.51 -1.34
C PRO A 205 6.01 14.95 -0.57
N ASP A 206 5.82 15.87 0.39
CA ASP A 206 6.86 16.28 1.33
C ASP A 206 6.74 15.42 2.60
N PRO A 207 7.78 14.63 2.98
CA PRO A 207 7.72 13.76 4.16
C PRO A 207 7.61 14.52 5.49
N HIS A 208 7.94 15.82 5.50
CA HIS A 208 7.96 16.65 6.71
C HIS A 208 6.80 17.64 6.83
N ASN A 209 5.80 17.57 5.96
CA ASN A 209 4.65 18.49 5.98
C ASN A 209 3.57 18.16 7.02
N GLY A 210 3.74 17.08 7.81
CA GLY A 210 2.78 16.64 8.82
C GLY A 210 1.53 15.95 8.26
N VAL A 211 1.46 15.73 6.94
CA VAL A 211 0.31 15.09 6.28
C VAL A 211 0.51 13.58 6.24
N ILE A 212 -0.59 12.85 6.45
CA ILE A 212 -0.71 11.41 6.18
C ILE A 212 -1.72 11.21 5.04
N TYR A 213 -1.30 10.52 3.98
CA TYR A 213 -2.04 10.47 2.73
C TYR A 213 -2.94 9.24 2.64
N SER A 214 -4.26 9.47 2.40
CA SER A 214 -5.21 8.41 2.02
C SER A 214 -5.54 8.44 0.52
N ASN A 215 -5.43 9.62 -0.09
CA ASN A 215 -5.56 9.83 -1.53
C ASN A 215 -4.43 10.77 -1.96
N VAL A 216 -3.78 10.50 -3.07
CA VAL A 216 -2.64 11.31 -3.53
C VAL A 216 -3.04 12.68 -4.06
N LEU A 217 -4.34 12.92 -4.27
CA LEU A 217 -4.90 14.20 -4.72
C LEU A 217 -5.43 15.09 -3.57
N GLN A 218 -5.25 14.64 -2.29
CA GLN A 218 -5.71 15.41 -1.12
C GLN A 218 -4.83 16.62 -0.82
#